data_1077681a49b6c4afd86cfd872a48182d
#
_entry.id   1077681a49b6c4afd86cfd872a48182d
#
_cell.length_a   1.000
_cell.length_b   1.000
_cell.length_c   1.000
_cell.angle_alpha   90.00
_cell.angle_beta   90.00
_cell.angle_gamma   90.00
#
_symmetry.space_group_name_H-M   'P 1'
#
loop_
_entity.id
_entity.type
_entity.pdbx_description
1 polymer ?
#
loop_
_entity_poly.entity_id
_entity_poly.type
_entity_poly.pdbx_seq_one_letter_code
_entity_poly.pdbx_strand_id
1 'polypeptide(L)'
;MLFDSKGKVFGKVSIVDIAVIVLIVLAVVGGYFRFSGNNTSVVSNDSEFFYSITARGIRETNKNLLENSIGTDFRLAGKISSSMGELVGVNVSSAKDMVTKTDGTIVSAEIPEKYDVELILKVVGNVNDSGYFTPETHEICAAKKYDITNIYCAVSGIVNKVWTE
;
A
#
# COMPACT_ATOMS: atom_id res chain seq x y z
N MET A 1 -14.46 -32.12 53.50
CA MET A 1 -14.89 -30.73 53.40
C MET A 1 -13.72 -29.92 52.84
N LEU A 2 -13.90 -29.36 51.65
CA LEU A 2 -12.81 -28.62 50.94
C LEU A 2 -12.67 -27.17 51.40
N PHE A 3 -13.61 -26.67 52.22
CA PHE A 3 -13.63 -25.29 52.69
C PHE A 3 -13.74 -25.25 54.21
N ASP A 4 -12.85 -24.47 54.86
CA ASP A 4 -12.93 -24.15 56.28
C ASP A 4 -13.83 -22.93 56.52
N SER A 5 -14.42 -22.79 57.71
CA SER A 5 -15.31 -21.69 58.13
C SER A 5 -14.64 -20.28 58.03
N LYS A 6 -13.35 -20.22 57.78
CA LYS A 6 -12.55 -18.99 57.57
C LYS A 6 -12.18 -18.73 56.11
N GLY A 7 -12.83 -19.40 55.13
CA GLY A 7 -12.62 -19.16 53.70
C GLY A 7 -11.20 -19.59 53.18
N LYS A 8 -10.55 -20.54 53.85
CA LYS A 8 -9.28 -21.10 53.42
C LYS A 8 -9.46 -22.46 52.74
N VAL A 9 -8.82 -22.65 51.61
CA VAL A 9 -8.72 -23.93 50.90
C VAL A 9 -7.52 -24.67 51.44
N PHE A 10 -7.74 -25.94 51.92
CA PHE A 10 -6.71 -26.75 52.59
C PHE A 10 -6.02 -26.09 53.82
N GLY A 11 -6.69 -25.11 54.48
CA GLY A 11 -6.18 -24.49 55.70
C GLY A 11 -4.95 -23.53 55.51
N LYS A 12 -4.44 -23.36 54.32
CA LYS A 12 -3.23 -22.59 54.02
C LYS A 12 -3.39 -21.41 53.08
N VAL A 13 -4.29 -21.48 52.09
CA VAL A 13 -4.43 -20.46 51.05
C VAL A 13 -5.85 -19.85 51.13
N SER A 14 -5.92 -18.54 51.15
CA SER A 14 -7.19 -17.81 51.11
C SER A 14 -7.87 -17.94 49.75
N ILE A 15 -9.17 -18.11 49.72
CA ILE A 15 -9.95 -18.10 48.47
C ILE A 15 -9.78 -16.81 47.68
N VAL A 16 -9.52 -15.72 48.40
CA VAL A 16 -9.24 -14.41 47.79
C VAL A 16 -7.92 -14.43 47.05
N ASP A 17 -6.87 -15.06 47.58
CA ASP A 17 -5.55 -15.17 46.95
C ASP A 17 -5.65 -15.98 45.65
N ILE A 18 -6.44 -17.07 45.68
CA ILE A 18 -6.69 -17.85 44.46
C ILE A 18 -7.43 -17.03 43.40
N ALA A 19 -8.46 -16.27 43.80
CA ALA A 19 -9.19 -15.41 42.88
C ALA A 19 -8.29 -14.31 42.24
N VAL A 20 -7.38 -13.71 43.00
CA VAL A 20 -6.41 -12.76 42.51
C VAL A 20 -5.42 -13.39 41.53
N ILE A 21 -4.90 -14.59 41.84
CA ILE A 21 -3.98 -15.30 40.94
C ILE A 21 -4.69 -15.64 39.63
N VAL A 22 -5.94 -16.12 39.68
CA VAL A 22 -6.74 -16.43 38.46
C VAL A 22 -6.97 -15.16 37.63
N LEU A 23 -7.26 -14.01 38.27
CA LEU A 23 -7.42 -12.74 37.57
C LEU A 23 -6.12 -12.28 36.87
N ILE A 24 -4.98 -12.43 37.56
CA ILE A 24 -3.66 -12.11 36.98
C ILE A 24 -3.37 -13.02 35.78
N VAL A 25 -3.61 -14.32 35.90
CA VAL A 25 -3.40 -15.27 34.78
C VAL A 25 -4.32 -14.94 33.61
N LEU A 26 -5.58 -14.62 33.86
CA LEU A 26 -6.52 -14.20 32.79
C LEU A 26 -6.09 -12.89 32.14
N ALA A 27 -5.57 -11.94 32.90
CA ALA A 27 -5.05 -10.67 32.37
C ALA A 27 -3.81 -10.89 31.51
N VAL A 28 -2.88 -11.75 31.95
CA VAL A 28 -1.65 -12.09 31.21
C VAL A 28 -2.00 -12.87 29.93
N VAL A 29 -2.86 -13.87 30.03
CA VAL A 29 -3.31 -14.69 28.88
C VAL A 29 -4.10 -13.83 27.91
N GLY A 30 -5.06 -13.03 28.39
CA GLY A 30 -5.84 -12.11 27.56
C GLY A 30 -4.98 -11.03 26.92
N GLY A 31 -4.00 -10.48 27.66
CA GLY A 31 -2.98 -9.56 27.12
C GLY A 31 -2.13 -10.23 26.04
N TYR A 32 -1.63 -11.43 26.31
CA TYR A 32 -0.86 -12.21 25.34
C TYR A 32 -1.63 -12.45 24.03
N PHE A 33 -2.89 -12.88 24.11
CA PHE A 33 -3.73 -13.07 22.93
C PHE A 33 -4.05 -11.75 22.22
N ARG A 34 -4.20 -10.65 22.92
CA ARG A 34 -4.46 -9.35 22.33
C ARG A 34 -3.21 -8.73 21.68
N PHE A 35 -2.03 -8.95 22.25
CA PHE A 35 -0.76 -8.48 21.69
C PHE A 35 -0.14 -9.46 20.69
N SER A 36 -0.35 -10.75 20.85
CA SER A 36 0.11 -11.79 19.91
C SER A 36 -0.85 -11.98 18.73
N GLY A 37 -2.09 -11.56 18.85
CA GLY A 37 -3.14 -11.70 17.81
C GLY A 37 -3.09 -10.64 16.72
N ASN A 38 -2.11 -9.70 16.73
CA ASN A 38 -1.89 -8.78 15.61
C ASN A 38 -0.92 -9.33 14.55
N ASN A 39 -0.42 -10.54 14.74
CA ASN A 39 0.05 -11.34 13.63
C ASN A 39 -1.12 -12.21 13.14
N THR A 40 -2.16 -11.60 12.56
CA THR A 40 -2.77 -12.25 11.42
C THR A 40 -1.60 -12.44 10.46
N SER A 41 -1.01 -13.62 10.45
CA SER A 41 -0.43 -14.17 9.25
C SER A 41 -1.59 -14.15 8.24
N VAL A 42 -1.76 -13.01 7.58
CA VAL A 42 -2.26 -12.99 6.24
C VAL A 42 -1.41 -14.07 5.60
N VAL A 43 -2.01 -15.17 5.23
CA VAL A 43 -1.39 -16.11 4.30
C VAL A 43 -1.00 -15.19 3.16
N SER A 44 0.26 -14.78 3.16
CA SER A 44 0.83 -13.98 2.10
C SER A 44 0.93 -14.95 0.95
N ASN A 45 -0.15 -15.07 0.18
CA ASN A 45 -0.02 -15.40 -1.21
C ASN A 45 0.71 -14.20 -1.80
N ASP A 46 2.04 -14.18 -1.64
CA ASP A 46 2.91 -13.24 -2.32
C ASP A 46 2.72 -13.48 -3.81
N SER A 47 1.77 -12.77 -4.37
CA SER A 47 1.42 -12.85 -5.78
C SER A 47 2.03 -11.65 -6.48
N GLU A 48 2.63 -11.90 -7.63
CA GLU A 48 3.06 -10.81 -8.51
C GLU A 48 1.85 -10.23 -9.23
N PHE A 49 1.75 -8.92 -9.19
CA PHE A 49 0.79 -8.19 -10.00
C PHE A 49 1.42 -6.94 -10.59
N PHE A 50 0.81 -6.45 -11.62
CA PHE A 50 1.25 -5.26 -12.34
C PHE A 50 0.16 -4.21 -12.30
N TYR A 51 0.56 -2.96 -12.33
CA TYR A 51 -0.38 -1.88 -12.57
C TYR A 51 0.26 -0.78 -13.42
N SER A 52 -0.55 -0.06 -14.18
CA SER A 52 -0.08 1.11 -14.90
C SER A 52 -0.62 2.39 -14.27
N ILE A 53 0.24 3.39 -14.18
CA ILE A 53 -0.08 4.72 -13.66
C ILE A 53 0.31 5.77 -14.70
N THR A 54 -0.63 6.64 -15.07
CA THR A 54 -0.38 7.72 -16.02
C THR A 54 -0.18 9.04 -15.31
N ALA A 55 0.95 9.64 -15.59
CA ALA A 55 1.27 11.01 -15.22
C ALA A 55 1.21 11.91 -16.44
N ARG A 56 0.40 12.97 -16.38
CA ARG A 56 0.12 13.84 -17.52
C ARG A 56 0.89 15.14 -17.48
N GLY A 57 1.25 15.66 -18.66
CA GLY A 57 1.86 16.97 -18.83
C GLY A 57 3.26 17.11 -18.25
N ILE A 58 4.01 16.03 -18.20
CA ILE A 58 5.38 15.97 -17.68
C ILE A 58 6.33 16.68 -18.63
N ARG A 59 7.28 17.44 -18.09
CA ARG A 59 8.35 18.07 -18.88
C ARG A 59 9.37 17.05 -19.36
N GLU A 60 10.04 17.34 -20.46
CA GLU A 60 11.04 16.46 -21.08
C GLU A 60 12.13 16.00 -20.10
N THR A 61 12.63 16.88 -19.25
CA THR A 61 13.65 16.53 -18.24
C THR A 61 13.17 15.43 -17.32
N ASN A 62 11.92 15.50 -16.83
CA ASN A 62 11.35 14.50 -15.95
C ASN A 62 11.02 13.20 -16.70
N LYS A 63 10.60 13.29 -17.97
CA LYS A 63 10.42 12.13 -18.85
C LYS A 63 11.71 11.33 -18.94
N ASN A 64 12.84 11.98 -19.24
CA ASN A 64 14.14 11.33 -19.36
C ASN A 64 14.58 10.67 -18.03
N LEU A 65 14.28 11.31 -16.88
CA LEU A 65 14.56 10.71 -15.56
C LEU A 65 13.72 9.46 -15.33
N LEU A 66 12.46 9.44 -15.75
CA LEU A 66 11.58 8.28 -15.61
C LEU A 66 12.03 7.13 -16.50
N GLU A 67 12.40 7.40 -17.77
CA GLU A 67 12.95 6.37 -18.67
C GLU A 67 14.24 5.75 -18.13
N ASN A 68 15.11 6.54 -17.50
CA ASN A 68 16.33 6.07 -16.87
C ASN A 68 16.11 5.40 -15.50
N SER A 69 14.88 5.41 -14.98
CA SER A 69 14.51 4.82 -13.68
C SER A 69 13.98 3.39 -13.80
N ILE A 70 13.95 2.80 -14.99
CA ILE A 70 13.55 1.38 -15.17
C ILE A 70 14.47 0.49 -14.33
N GLY A 71 13.87 -0.46 -13.61
CA GLY A 71 14.56 -1.34 -12.65
C GLY A 71 14.73 -0.72 -11.26
N THR A 72 14.18 0.47 -10.99
CA THR A 72 14.21 1.07 -9.66
C THR A 72 12.88 0.91 -8.93
N ASP A 73 12.96 0.80 -7.60
CA ASP A 73 11.78 0.74 -6.74
C ASP A 73 11.19 2.13 -6.49
N PHE A 74 9.90 2.27 -6.69
CA PHE A 74 9.13 3.45 -6.35
C PHE A 74 8.46 3.29 -5.01
N ARG A 75 8.33 4.38 -4.26
CA ARG A 75 7.73 4.46 -2.94
C ARG A 75 6.61 5.48 -2.92
N LEU A 76 5.69 5.34 -1.98
CA LEU A 76 4.68 6.36 -1.75
C LEU A 76 5.35 7.63 -1.20
N ALA A 77 5.08 8.78 -1.80
CA ALA A 77 5.66 10.06 -1.38
C ALA A 77 5.37 10.34 0.10
N GLY A 78 6.40 10.72 0.85
CA GLY A 78 6.31 10.97 2.29
C GLY A 78 6.36 9.74 3.19
N LYS A 79 6.50 8.53 2.63
CA LYS A 79 6.62 7.28 3.40
C LYS A 79 7.83 6.48 2.94
N ILE A 80 8.92 6.50 3.71
CA ILE A 80 10.22 5.92 3.34
C ILE A 80 10.15 4.39 3.15
N SER A 81 9.34 3.69 3.94
CA SER A 81 9.24 2.23 3.97
C SER A 81 8.07 1.68 3.14
N SER A 82 7.44 2.48 2.31
CA SER A 82 6.23 2.09 1.59
C SER A 82 6.54 1.85 0.12
N SER A 83 6.97 0.64 -0.24
CA SER A 83 7.19 0.26 -1.64
C SER A 83 5.88 0.26 -2.41
N MET A 84 5.93 0.86 -3.59
CA MET A 84 4.85 0.89 -4.58
C MET A 84 5.19 0.00 -5.78
N GLY A 85 6.36 -0.64 -5.77
CA GLY A 85 6.81 -1.59 -6.77
C GLY A 85 7.96 -1.09 -7.62
N GLU A 86 8.52 -2.02 -8.37
CA GLU A 86 9.61 -1.80 -9.32
C GLU A 86 9.07 -1.30 -10.66
N LEU A 87 9.67 -0.26 -11.21
CA LEU A 87 9.35 0.23 -12.55
C LEU A 87 9.91 -0.73 -13.61
N VAL A 88 9.03 -1.40 -14.34
CA VAL A 88 9.41 -2.37 -15.39
C VAL A 88 9.18 -1.87 -16.80
N GLY A 89 8.43 -0.79 -16.97
CA GLY A 89 8.18 -0.22 -18.29
C GLY A 89 7.73 1.23 -18.26
N VAL A 90 8.05 1.95 -19.32
CA VAL A 90 7.68 3.36 -19.51
C VAL A 90 7.18 3.54 -20.94
N ASN A 91 5.94 4.03 -21.09
CA ASN A 91 5.36 4.40 -22.36
C ASN A 91 5.18 5.90 -22.41
N VAL A 92 5.72 6.56 -23.43
CA VAL A 92 5.68 8.01 -23.58
C VAL A 92 4.84 8.41 -24.78
N SER A 93 3.98 9.40 -24.61
CA SER A 93 3.22 10.03 -25.67
C SER A 93 3.23 11.55 -25.53
N SER A 94 3.05 12.28 -26.65
CA SER A 94 2.91 13.74 -26.59
C SER A 94 1.67 14.11 -25.79
N ALA A 95 1.79 15.03 -24.85
CA ALA A 95 0.64 15.56 -24.12
C ALA A 95 -0.26 16.37 -25.05
N LYS A 96 -1.58 16.17 -24.93
CA LYS A 96 -2.59 16.86 -25.75
C LYS A 96 -3.57 17.61 -24.87
N ASP A 97 -4.01 18.75 -25.37
CA ASP A 97 -5.04 19.56 -24.74
C ASP A 97 -6.12 19.96 -25.75
N MET A 98 -7.30 20.29 -25.24
CA MET A 98 -8.40 20.79 -26.07
C MET A 98 -8.24 22.28 -26.28
N VAL A 99 -8.05 22.68 -27.54
CA VAL A 99 -7.87 24.08 -27.92
C VAL A 99 -9.06 24.52 -28.79
N THR A 100 -9.64 25.68 -28.48
CA THR A 100 -10.69 26.29 -29.27
C THR A 100 -10.06 27.17 -30.34
N LYS A 101 -10.33 26.87 -31.61
CA LYS A 101 -9.91 27.70 -32.74
C LYS A 101 -10.73 28.99 -32.79
N THR A 102 -10.28 29.95 -33.60
CA THR A 102 -10.95 31.24 -33.84
C THR A 102 -12.35 31.10 -34.46
N ASP A 103 -12.63 29.99 -35.12
CA ASP A 103 -13.96 29.65 -35.69
C ASP A 103 -14.90 28.99 -34.68
N GLY A 104 -14.48 28.82 -33.41
CA GLY A 104 -15.26 28.19 -32.35
C GLY A 104 -15.15 26.65 -32.32
N THR A 105 -14.45 26.02 -33.26
CA THR A 105 -14.26 24.56 -33.22
C THR A 105 -13.24 24.16 -32.17
N ILE A 106 -13.53 23.04 -31.45
CA ILE A 106 -12.61 22.46 -30.45
C ILE A 106 -11.81 21.34 -31.11
N VAL A 107 -10.49 21.44 -31.01
CA VAL A 107 -9.55 20.44 -31.54
C VAL A 107 -8.57 20.00 -30.47
N SER A 108 -8.15 18.75 -30.55
CA SER A 108 -7.04 18.26 -29.72
C SER A 108 -5.72 18.71 -30.35
N ALA A 109 -4.91 19.44 -29.60
CA ALA A 109 -3.60 19.90 -30.04
C ALA A 109 -2.51 19.39 -29.08
N GLU A 110 -1.33 19.11 -29.63
CA GLU A 110 -0.16 18.73 -28.82
C GLU A 110 0.39 19.95 -28.07
N ILE A 111 0.76 19.74 -26.82
CA ILE A 111 1.39 20.77 -26.00
C ILE A 111 2.91 20.64 -26.19
N PRO A 112 3.59 21.67 -26.68
CA PRO A 112 5.04 21.63 -26.85
C PRO A 112 5.77 21.31 -25.54
N GLU A 113 6.81 20.47 -25.60
CA GLU A 113 7.69 20.10 -24.48
C GLU A 113 6.99 19.42 -23.29
N LYS A 114 5.75 18.93 -23.50
CA LYS A 114 5.02 18.15 -22.50
C LYS A 114 4.66 16.76 -23.01
N TYR A 115 4.74 15.82 -22.12
CA TYR A 115 4.50 14.40 -22.38
C TYR A 115 3.54 13.79 -21.37
N ASP A 116 2.72 12.88 -21.83
CA ASP A 116 1.98 11.98 -20.97
C ASP A 116 2.78 10.67 -20.87
N VAL A 117 3.10 10.26 -19.64
CA VAL A 117 3.95 9.11 -19.37
C VAL A 117 3.14 8.07 -18.61
N GLU A 118 3.04 6.87 -19.17
CA GLU A 118 2.49 5.71 -18.50
C GLU A 118 3.65 4.86 -17.95
N LEU A 119 3.65 4.69 -16.64
CA LEU A 119 4.59 3.86 -15.90
C LEU A 119 3.95 2.50 -15.63
N ILE A 120 4.66 1.42 -15.90
CA ILE A 120 4.24 0.06 -15.57
C ILE A 120 5.08 -0.39 -14.37
N LEU A 121 4.40 -0.65 -13.26
CA LEU A 121 5.04 -1.11 -12.03
C LEU A 121 4.67 -2.56 -11.74
N LYS A 122 5.67 -3.32 -11.29
CA LYS A 122 5.56 -4.69 -10.82
C LYS A 122 5.60 -4.68 -9.30
N VAL A 123 4.66 -5.34 -8.67
CA VAL A 123 4.57 -5.46 -7.20
C VAL A 123 4.51 -6.93 -6.82
N VAL A 124 5.27 -7.30 -5.80
CA VAL A 124 5.08 -8.55 -5.08
C VAL A 124 4.29 -8.22 -3.81
N GLY A 125 3.04 -8.65 -3.76
CA GLY A 125 2.13 -8.26 -2.69
C GLY A 125 0.98 -9.23 -2.52
N ASN A 126 -0.09 -8.81 -1.87
CA ASN A 126 -1.25 -9.64 -1.61
C ASN A 126 -2.36 -9.37 -2.61
N VAL A 127 -2.84 -10.42 -3.28
CA VAL A 127 -4.00 -10.38 -4.17
C VAL A 127 -5.09 -11.26 -3.58
N ASN A 128 -6.25 -10.69 -3.32
CA ASN A 128 -7.39 -11.40 -2.76
C ASN A 128 -8.72 -10.84 -3.31
N ASP A 129 -9.84 -11.40 -2.87
CA ASP A 129 -11.19 -10.99 -3.30
C ASP A 129 -11.51 -9.52 -3.00
N SER A 130 -10.77 -8.88 -2.09
CA SER A 130 -10.94 -7.46 -1.74
C SER A 130 -10.11 -6.53 -2.63
N GLY A 131 -9.10 -7.04 -3.36
CA GLY A 131 -8.27 -6.24 -4.27
C GLY A 131 -6.79 -6.60 -4.27
N TYR A 132 -6.00 -5.66 -4.75
CA TYR A 132 -4.55 -5.73 -4.90
C TYR A 132 -3.88 -4.85 -3.85
N PHE A 133 -2.98 -5.42 -3.07
CA PHE A 133 -2.34 -4.73 -1.95
C PHE A 133 -0.82 -4.85 -2.04
N THR A 134 -0.13 -3.73 -1.80
CA THR A 134 1.32 -3.75 -1.63
C THR A 134 1.70 -4.51 -0.34
N PRO A 135 2.98 -4.88 -0.14
CA PRO A 135 3.43 -5.52 1.12
C PRO A 135 3.04 -4.75 2.37
N GLU A 136 3.01 -3.42 2.30
CA GLU A 136 2.62 -2.53 3.40
C GLU A 136 1.11 -2.25 3.45
N THR A 137 0.31 -3.11 2.79
CA THR A 137 -1.16 -3.05 2.80
C THR A 137 -1.78 -1.80 2.15
N HIS A 138 -1.07 -1.14 1.22
CA HIS A 138 -1.68 -0.10 0.39
C HIS A 138 -2.47 -0.75 -0.74
N GLU A 139 -3.75 -0.47 -0.79
CA GLU A 139 -4.62 -0.92 -1.87
C GLU A 139 -4.28 -0.20 -3.18
N ILE A 140 -4.07 -0.97 -4.25
CA ILE A 140 -3.88 -0.47 -5.61
C ILE A 140 -5.16 -0.73 -6.40
N CYS A 141 -5.84 0.33 -6.80
CA CYS A 141 -7.04 0.22 -7.62
C CYS A 141 -7.08 1.26 -8.73
N ALA A 142 -7.78 0.93 -9.83
CA ALA A 142 -7.95 1.82 -10.97
C ALA A 142 -8.64 3.14 -10.57
N ALA A 143 -8.33 4.21 -11.28
CA ALA A 143 -8.79 5.58 -11.05
C ALA A 143 -8.29 6.25 -9.77
N LYS A 144 -7.54 5.56 -8.90
CA LYS A 144 -6.93 6.15 -7.70
C LYS A 144 -5.66 6.91 -8.06
N LYS A 145 -5.48 8.09 -7.46
CA LYS A 145 -4.29 8.92 -7.63
C LYS A 145 -3.26 8.56 -6.58
N TYR A 146 -2.01 8.43 -7.01
CA TYR A 146 -0.85 8.25 -6.14
C TYR A 146 0.25 9.25 -6.48
N ASP A 147 0.91 9.73 -5.44
CA ASP A 147 2.15 10.46 -5.51
C ASP A 147 3.29 9.49 -5.16
N ILE A 148 4.07 9.12 -6.16
CA ILE A 148 5.16 8.15 -6.02
C ILE A 148 6.50 8.81 -6.26
N THR A 149 7.53 8.29 -5.60
CA THR A 149 8.89 8.83 -5.69
C THR A 149 9.92 7.71 -5.68
N ASN A 150 11.01 7.92 -6.38
CA ASN A 150 12.22 7.12 -6.25
C ASN A 150 13.40 8.00 -5.83
N ILE A 151 14.62 7.52 -5.99
CA ILE A 151 15.84 8.28 -5.66
C ILE A 151 16.13 9.43 -6.63
N TYR A 152 15.50 9.44 -7.83
CA TYR A 152 15.79 10.39 -8.90
C TYR A 152 14.66 11.41 -9.09
N CYS A 153 13.42 11.00 -8.92
CA CYS A 153 12.28 11.84 -9.24
C CYS A 153 11.04 11.52 -8.42
N ALA A 154 10.09 12.44 -8.41
CA ALA A 154 8.75 12.26 -7.87
C ALA A 154 7.74 12.54 -8.97
N VAL A 155 6.66 11.76 -8.99
CA VAL A 155 5.60 11.88 -9.98
C VAL A 155 4.23 11.62 -9.35
N SER A 156 3.24 12.41 -9.79
CA SER A 156 1.83 12.21 -9.47
C SER A 156 1.13 11.58 -10.66
N GLY A 157 0.41 10.49 -10.44
CA GLY A 157 -0.32 9.83 -11.51
C GLY A 157 -1.61 9.17 -11.05
N ILE A 158 -2.41 8.75 -12.02
CA ILE A 158 -3.66 8.01 -11.81
C ILE A 158 -3.47 6.59 -12.35
N VAL A 159 -3.86 5.61 -11.55
CA VAL A 159 -3.83 4.20 -11.96
C VAL A 159 -4.86 3.96 -13.07
N ASN A 160 -4.41 3.41 -14.19
CA ASN A 160 -5.28 3.08 -15.32
C ASN A 160 -5.87 1.68 -15.17
N LYS A 161 -5.02 0.71 -14.91
CA LYS A 161 -5.39 -0.70 -14.78
C LYS A 161 -4.48 -1.43 -13.81
N VAL A 162 -4.98 -2.53 -13.26
CA VAL A 162 -4.24 -3.49 -12.43
C VAL A 162 -4.49 -4.88 -13.01
N TRP A 163 -3.47 -5.74 -13.07
CA TRP A 163 -3.60 -7.09 -13.61
C TRP A 163 -2.56 -8.05 -13.01
N THR A 164 -2.82 -9.33 -13.07
CA THR A 164 -1.86 -10.43 -12.84
C THR A 164 -1.48 -11.04 -14.20
N GLU A 165 -0.31 -11.70 -14.26
CA GLU A 165 0.02 -12.53 -15.44
C GLU A 165 -0.91 -13.73 -15.57
#